data_0540a3b765a747a64a363f6e2b3df231
#
_entry.id   0540a3b765a747a64a363f6e2b3df231
#
_cell.length_a   1.000
_cell.length_b   1.000
_cell.length_c   1.000
_cell.angle_alpha   90.00
_cell.angle_beta   90.00
_cell.angle_gamma   90.00
#
_symmetry.space_group_name_H-M   'P 1'
#
loop_
_entity.id
_entity.type
_entity.pdbx_description
1 polymer ?
#
loop_
_entity_poly.entity_id
_entity_poly.type
_entity_poly.pdbx_seq_one_letter_code
_entity_poly.pdbx_strand_id
1 'polypeptide(L)'
;MEQREIQQTFIRSAIRVIARKGLVKATTKAIAADAGLNEAYIYKCFKGKDELLAEALHDLDEGLAVFLRREFPNVLAETSPWRDRCFHLWEKTWKFILGERDDCIFYLRYYSSPDFYAYERDRQQQYYHALIHRVAYLFRPETDLDMLMHQVFETMLAFAAHVMAGDMENNDLTTERTFEQIYSFIAPHFRAELTEGAGKETAVL
;
A
#
# COMPACT_ATOMS: atom_id res chain seq x y z
N MET A 1 15.32 25.77 9.10
CA MET A 1 14.51 24.60 8.63
C MET A 1 13.14 25.13 8.27
N GLU A 2 12.70 24.92 7.04
CA GLU A 2 11.38 25.35 6.59
C GLU A 2 10.27 24.54 7.29
N GLN A 3 9.06 25.10 7.40
CA GLN A 3 7.95 24.44 8.08
C GLN A 3 7.66 23.05 7.51
N ARG A 4 7.75 22.90 6.19
CA ARG A 4 7.54 21.63 5.50
C ARG A 4 8.58 20.56 5.88
N GLU A 5 9.83 20.95 6.05
CA GLU A 5 10.91 20.05 6.49
C GLU A 5 10.66 19.56 7.92
N ILE A 6 10.18 20.45 8.80
CA ILE A 6 9.82 20.09 10.18
C ILE A 6 8.66 19.07 10.19
N GLN A 7 7.64 19.30 9.38
CA GLN A 7 6.51 18.36 9.24
C GLN A 7 6.98 16.98 8.78
N GLN A 8 7.76 16.91 7.70
CA GLN A 8 8.30 15.64 7.19
C GLN A 8 9.21 14.95 8.22
N THR A 9 10.01 15.70 8.98
CA THR A 9 10.82 15.14 10.04
C THR A 9 9.97 14.48 11.13
N PHE A 10 8.86 15.10 11.53
CA PHE A 10 7.93 14.50 12.50
C PHE A 10 7.18 13.29 11.95
N ILE A 11 6.74 13.34 10.69
CA ILE A 11 6.10 12.21 10.01
C ILE A 11 7.03 11.00 10.03
N ARG A 12 8.27 11.14 9.57
CA ARG A 12 9.25 10.05 9.57
C ARG A 12 9.60 9.56 10.98
N SER A 13 9.66 10.45 11.97
CA SER A 13 9.88 10.07 13.37
C SER A 13 8.70 9.35 13.97
N ALA A 14 7.46 9.75 13.67
CA ALA A 14 6.25 9.05 14.10
C ALA A 14 6.23 7.62 13.57
N ILE A 15 6.51 7.43 12.29
CA ILE A 15 6.63 6.11 11.65
C ILE A 15 7.63 5.22 12.40
N ARG A 16 8.87 5.70 12.58
CA ARG A 16 9.92 4.93 13.28
C ARG A 16 9.55 4.59 14.72
N VAL A 17 9.02 5.57 15.47
CA VAL A 17 8.67 5.36 16.88
C VAL A 17 7.53 4.36 17.02
N ILE A 18 6.52 4.44 16.16
CA ILE A 18 5.41 3.48 16.16
C ILE A 18 5.87 2.10 15.71
N ALA A 19 6.69 2.02 14.67
CA ALA A 19 7.25 0.75 14.23
C ALA A 19 8.08 0.03 15.31
N ARG A 20 8.75 0.78 16.20
CA ARG A 20 9.56 0.19 17.27
C ARG A 20 8.80 -0.03 18.57
N LYS A 21 7.95 0.91 18.99
CA LYS A 21 7.34 0.94 20.32
C LYS A 21 5.84 0.62 20.34
N GLY A 22 5.17 0.63 19.18
CA GLY A 22 3.72 0.50 19.04
C GLY A 22 2.98 1.82 19.33
N LEU A 23 1.70 1.86 18.91
CA LEU A 23 0.84 3.05 18.97
C LEU A 23 0.69 3.63 20.38
N VAL A 24 0.48 2.78 21.38
CA VAL A 24 0.23 3.18 22.76
C VAL A 24 1.45 3.90 23.39
N LYS A 25 2.66 3.39 23.11
CA LYS A 25 3.89 3.95 23.67
C LYS A 25 4.48 5.10 22.85
N ALA A 26 3.95 5.35 21.65
CA ALA A 26 4.35 6.45 20.78
C ALA A 26 3.69 7.75 21.24
N THR A 27 4.30 8.43 22.23
CA THR A 27 3.86 9.75 22.70
C THR A 27 4.46 10.86 21.83
N THR A 28 3.83 12.05 21.82
CA THR A 28 4.38 13.25 21.15
C THR A 28 5.80 13.57 21.63
N LYS A 29 6.04 13.41 22.93
CA LYS A 29 7.40 13.55 23.52
C LYS A 29 8.39 12.53 22.94
N ALA A 30 7.99 11.27 22.78
CA ALA A 30 8.87 10.24 22.21
C ALA A 30 9.17 10.51 20.72
N ILE A 31 8.17 10.98 19.97
CA ILE A 31 8.31 11.35 18.56
C ILE A 31 9.24 12.58 18.42
N ALA A 32 9.03 13.61 19.25
CA ALA A 32 9.88 14.80 19.24
C ALA A 32 11.34 14.48 19.60
N ALA A 33 11.55 13.58 20.57
CA ALA A 33 12.90 13.13 20.94
C ALA A 33 13.59 12.37 19.78
N ASP A 34 12.87 11.50 19.06
CA ASP A 34 13.39 10.80 17.88
C ASP A 34 13.69 11.78 16.72
N ALA A 35 12.88 12.83 16.58
CA ALA A 35 13.05 13.88 15.59
C ALA A 35 14.23 14.84 15.91
N GLY A 36 14.73 14.84 17.14
CA GLY A 36 15.70 15.82 17.61
C GLY A 36 15.13 17.24 17.70
N LEU A 37 13.81 17.37 17.86
CA LEU A 37 13.08 18.64 17.86
C LEU A 37 12.31 18.84 19.17
N ASN A 38 11.92 20.11 19.45
CA ASN A 38 11.06 20.40 20.59
C ASN A 38 9.62 19.96 20.30
N GLU A 39 8.98 19.30 21.27
CA GLU A 39 7.61 18.81 21.19
C GLU A 39 6.60 19.91 20.82
N ALA A 40 6.82 21.15 21.24
CA ALA A 40 5.97 22.29 20.90
C ALA A 40 5.81 22.51 19.39
N TYR A 41 6.78 22.07 18.58
CA TYR A 41 6.66 22.16 17.12
C TYR A 41 5.64 21.18 16.54
N ILE A 42 5.35 20.05 17.20
CA ILE A 42 4.25 19.16 16.79
C ILE A 42 2.94 19.94 16.77
N TYR A 43 2.65 20.69 17.85
CA TYR A 43 1.41 21.48 17.96
C TYR A 43 1.37 22.73 17.09
N LYS A 44 2.52 23.14 16.53
CA LYS A 44 2.57 24.18 15.50
C LYS A 44 2.30 23.64 14.09
N CYS A 45 2.61 22.37 13.86
CA CYS A 45 2.50 21.72 12.56
C CYS A 45 1.23 20.90 12.41
N PHE A 46 0.73 20.33 13.53
CA PHE A 46 -0.41 19.42 13.61
C PHE A 46 -1.26 19.80 14.82
N LYS A 47 -2.58 19.50 14.79
CA LYS A 47 -3.46 19.71 15.94
C LYS A 47 -3.14 18.81 17.12
N GLY A 48 -2.37 17.74 16.87
CA GLY A 48 -1.96 16.78 17.88
C GLY A 48 -1.37 15.52 17.25
N LYS A 49 -1.26 14.47 18.08
CA LYS A 49 -0.73 13.17 17.66
C LYS A 49 -1.58 12.55 16.55
N ASP A 50 -2.90 12.61 16.68
CA ASP A 50 -3.82 11.92 15.77
C ASP A 50 -3.70 12.46 14.34
N GLU A 51 -3.66 13.80 14.18
CA GLU A 51 -3.41 14.41 12.86
C GLU A 51 -2.02 14.07 12.32
N LEU A 52 -0.99 14.05 13.17
CA LEU A 52 0.34 13.62 12.76
C LEU A 52 0.35 12.17 12.23
N LEU A 53 -0.37 11.27 12.88
CA LEU A 53 -0.46 9.87 12.42
C LEU A 53 -1.28 9.72 11.14
N ALA A 54 -2.35 10.48 11.01
CA ALA A 54 -3.15 10.55 9.80
C ALA A 54 -2.31 11.05 8.59
N GLU A 55 -1.53 12.12 8.80
CA GLU A 55 -0.64 12.63 7.76
C GLU A 55 0.51 11.65 7.45
N ALA A 56 0.99 10.89 8.44
CA ALA A 56 1.97 9.83 8.20
C ALA A 56 1.40 8.68 7.35
N LEU A 57 0.14 8.27 7.59
CA LEU A 57 -0.53 7.29 6.75
C LEU A 57 -0.70 7.82 5.33
N HIS A 58 -1.17 9.07 5.19
CA HIS A 58 -1.38 9.70 3.90
C HIS A 58 -0.08 9.84 3.09
N ASP A 59 1.05 10.15 3.73
CA ASP A 59 2.37 10.19 3.09
C ASP A 59 2.76 8.82 2.48
N LEU A 60 2.43 7.72 3.17
CA LEU A 60 2.66 6.37 2.67
C LEU A 60 1.70 5.99 1.54
N ASP A 61 0.42 6.32 1.66
CA ASP A 61 -0.59 6.12 0.61
C ASP A 61 -0.23 6.87 -0.67
N GLU A 62 0.20 8.14 -0.56
CA GLU A 62 0.66 8.92 -1.71
C GLU A 62 1.94 8.32 -2.32
N GLY A 63 2.86 7.83 -1.51
CA GLY A 63 4.05 7.11 -1.96
C GLY A 63 3.70 5.91 -2.83
N LEU A 64 2.76 5.07 -2.37
CA LEU A 64 2.27 3.92 -3.13
C LEU A 64 1.55 4.35 -4.41
N ALA A 65 0.71 5.37 -4.35
CA ALA A 65 -0.02 5.86 -5.51
C ALA A 65 0.92 6.47 -6.58
N VAL A 66 1.96 7.20 -6.17
CA VAL A 66 3.01 7.71 -7.07
C VAL A 66 3.75 6.55 -7.72
N PHE A 67 4.12 5.54 -6.94
CA PHE A 67 4.75 4.33 -7.44
C PHE A 67 3.88 3.62 -8.48
N LEU A 68 2.61 3.35 -8.18
CA LEU A 68 1.68 2.69 -9.10
C LEU A 68 1.44 3.51 -10.38
N ARG A 69 1.27 4.83 -10.27
CA ARG A 69 1.14 5.72 -11.44
C ARG A 69 2.34 5.66 -12.38
N ARG A 70 3.54 5.42 -11.85
CA ARG A 70 4.76 5.26 -12.64
C ARG A 70 4.88 3.88 -13.28
N GLU A 71 4.59 2.83 -12.53
CA GLU A 71 4.80 1.44 -13.00
C GLU A 71 3.67 0.95 -13.92
N PHE A 72 2.44 1.39 -13.69
CA PHE A 72 1.29 0.89 -14.41
C PHE A 72 1.35 1.09 -15.94
N PRO A 73 1.76 2.26 -16.49
CA PRO A 73 1.94 2.42 -17.92
C PRO A 73 2.98 1.46 -18.53
N ASN A 74 4.03 1.13 -17.78
CA ASN A 74 5.06 0.19 -18.22
C ASN A 74 4.48 -1.21 -18.40
N VAL A 75 3.67 -1.67 -17.45
CA VAL A 75 2.96 -2.95 -17.50
C VAL A 75 1.99 -3.02 -18.69
N LEU A 76 1.28 -1.93 -18.99
CA LEU A 76 0.38 -1.87 -20.14
C LEU A 76 1.13 -1.92 -21.48
N ALA A 77 2.33 -1.39 -21.54
CA ALA A 77 3.18 -1.38 -22.76
C ALA A 77 3.89 -2.72 -23.03
N GLU A 78 3.94 -3.64 -22.05
CA GLU A 78 4.54 -4.96 -22.24
C GLU A 78 3.75 -5.80 -23.27
N THR A 79 4.45 -6.67 -23.98
CA THR A 79 3.85 -7.59 -24.96
C THR A 79 3.68 -9.01 -24.44
N SER A 80 4.17 -9.29 -23.23
CA SER A 80 4.04 -10.57 -22.55
C SER A 80 2.57 -10.90 -22.22
N PRO A 81 2.23 -12.16 -21.94
CA PRO A 81 0.89 -12.56 -21.50
C PRO A 81 0.39 -11.73 -20.32
N TRP A 82 -0.91 -11.45 -20.28
CA TRP A 82 -1.51 -10.57 -19.27
C TRP A 82 -1.18 -10.97 -17.83
N ARG A 83 -1.20 -12.29 -17.56
CA ARG A 83 -0.83 -12.83 -16.24
C ARG A 83 0.60 -12.44 -15.84
N ASP A 84 1.55 -12.52 -16.77
CA ASP A 84 2.96 -12.21 -16.51
C ASP A 84 3.15 -10.72 -16.24
N ARG A 85 2.42 -9.86 -16.96
CA ARG A 85 2.38 -8.41 -16.70
C ARG A 85 1.83 -8.10 -15.30
N CYS A 86 0.75 -8.78 -14.91
CA CYS A 86 0.20 -8.67 -13.55
C CYS A 86 1.22 -9.13 -12.50
N PHE A 87 1.97 -10.21 -12.79
CA PHE A 87 3.02 -10.69 -11.90
C PHE A 87 4.17 -9.68 -11.76
N HIS A 88 4.64 -9.09 -12.85
CA HIS A 88 5.67 -8.05 -12.80
C HIS A 88 5.24 -6.83 -11.99
N LEU A 89 3.99 -6.38 -12.15
CA LEU A 89 3.45 -5.31 -11.31
C LEU A 89 3.39 -5.69 -9.84
N TRP A 90 2.91 -6.92 -9.56
CA TRP A 90 2.85 -7.44 -8.21
C TRP A 90 4.23 -7.51 -7.56
N GLU A 91 5.20 -8.12 -8.23
CA GLU A 91 6.57 -8.27 -7.72
C GLU A 91 7.18 -6.91 -7.32
N LYS A 92 7.04 -5.90 -8.20
CA LYS A 92 7.51 -4.54 -7.93
C LYS A 92 6.75 -3.89 -6.77
N THR A 93 5.42 -4.05 -6.72
CA THR A 93 4.57 -3.50 -5.65
C THR A 93 4.90 -4.16 -4.33
N TRP A 94 5.07 -5.47 -4.31
CA TRP A 94 5.44 -6.25 -3.13
C TRP A 94 6.80 -5.83 -2.56
N LYS A 95 7.80 -5.67 -3.44
CA LYS A 95 9.11 -5.14 -3.06
C LYS A 95 9.04 -3.72 -2.53
N PHE A 96 8.20 -2.87 -3.10
CA PHE A 96 7.97 -1.51 -2.63
C PHE A 96 7.38 -1.49 -1.22
N ILE A 97 6.33 -2.27 -0.96
CA ILE A 97 5.63 -2.30 0.33
C ILE A 97 6.52 -2.86 1.45
N LEU A 98 7.30 -3.90 1.16
CA LEU A 98 8.18 -4.52 2.15
C LEU A 98 9.55 -3.85 2.26
N GLY A 99 9.90 -2.95 1.35
CA GLY A 99 11.24 -2.37 1.23
C GLY A 99 11.66 -1.58 2.46
N GLU A 100 10.77 -0.74 2.98
CA GLU A 100 10.99 0.03 4.20
C GLU A 100 10.23 -0.59 5.37
N ARG A 101 10.95 -1.40 6.17
CA ARG A 101 10.36 -2.17 7.27
C ARG A 101 9.56 -1.32 8.25
N ASP A 102 10.07 -0.14 8.64
CA ASP A 102 9.40 0.74 9.59
C ASP A 102 8.09 1.29 9.00
N ASP A 103 8.07 1.63 7.70
CA ASP A 103 6.88 2.10 6.98
C ASP A 103 5.78 1.02 6.95
N CYS A 104 6.16 -0.21 6.57
CA CYS A 104 5.24 -1.35 6.55
C CYS A 104 4.66 -1.65 7.92
N ILE A 105 5.50 -1.71 8.97
CA ILE A 105 5.03 -1.99 10.34
C ILE A 105 4.15 -0.86 10.88
N PHE A 106 4.47 0.42 10.59
CA PHE A 106 3.63 1.54 10.95
C PHE A 106 2.26 1.40 10.30
N TYR A 107 2.24 1.16 8.98
CA TYR A 107 1.01 1.03 8.20
C TYR A 107 0.10 -0.06 8.79
N LEU A 108 0.61 -1.27 8.99
CA LEU A 108 -0.12 -2.39 9.56
C LEU A 108 -0.70 -2.08 10.95
N ARG A 109 0.08 -1.41 11.81
CA ARG A 109 -0.36 -1.06 13.16
C ARG A 109 -1.42 0.02 13.19
N TYR A 110 -1.27 1.05 12.37
CA TYR A 110 -2.21 2.16 12.34
C TYR A 110 -3.50 1.78 11.63
N TYR A 111 -3.41 1.11 10.50
CA TYR A 111 -4.55 0.61 9.74
C TYR A 111 -5.46 -0.31 10.58
N SER A 112 -4.89 -1.14 11.42
CA SER A 112 -5.64 -2.04 12.32
C SER A 112 -6.10 -1.37 13.63
N SER A 113 -5.91 -0.06 13.78
CA SER A 113 -6.24 0.66 15.01
C SER A 113 -7.69 1.18 15.02
N PRO A 114 -8.31 1.34 16.20
CA PRO A 114 -9.60 2.01 16.31
C PRO A 114 -9.59 3.45 15.77
N ASP A 115 -8.47 4.16 15.90
CA ASP A 115 -8.30 5.55 15.46
C ASP A 115 -8.39 5.66 13.93
N PHE A 116 -7.82 4.70 13.18
CA PHE A 116 -7.98 4.62 11.74
C PHE A 116 -9.46 4.49 11.35
N TYR A 117 -10.18 3.55 11.96
CA TYR A 117 -11.60 3.33 11.66
C TYR A 117 -12.48 4.52 12.02
N ALA A 118 -12.14 5.24 13.08
CA ALA A 118 -12.92 6.39 13.53
C ALA A 118 -12.69 7.64 12.68
N TYR A 119 -11.49 7.85 12.16
CA TYR A 119 -11.07 9.15 11.62
C TYR A 119 -10.56 9.12 10.18
N GLU A 120 -9.96 8.02 9.71
CA GLU A 120 -9.23 8.01 8.45
C GLU A 120 -9.81 7.07 7.38
N ARG A 121 -10.60 6.07 7.77
CA ARG A 121 -11.12 5.06 6.84
C ARG A 121 -11.83 5.66 5.64
N ASP A 122 -12.75 6.59 5.86
CA ASP A 122 -13.56 7.17 4.78
C ASP A 122 -12.71 8.05 3.84
N ARG A 123 -11.73 8.78 4.39
CA ARG A 123 -10.76 9.56 3.61
C ARG A 123 -9.91 8.66 2.72
N GLN A 124 -9.40 7.58 3.28
CA GLN A 124 -8.60 6.61 2.55
C GLN A 124 -9.40 5.90 1.47
N GLN A 125 -10.63 5.47 1.75
CA GLN A 125 -11.51 4.86 0.76
C GLN A 125 -11.77 5.79 -0.42
N GLN A 126 -12.07 7.07 -0.18
CA GLN A 126 -12.25 8.07 -1.24
C GLN A 126 -10.98 8.26 -2.07
N TYR A 127 -9.82 8.27 -1.42
CA TYR A 127 -8.53 8.40 -2.09
C TYR A 127 -8.26 7.22 -3.03
N TYR A 128 -8.43 5.99 -2.56
CA TYR A 128 -8.23 4.79 -3.37
C TYR A 128 -9.31 4.59 -4.42
N HIS A 129 -10.57 4.93 -4.15
CA HIS A 129 -11.63 4.92 -5.15
C HIS A 129 -11.23 5.69 -6.41
N ALA A 130 -10.78 6.94 -6.26
CA ALA A 130 -10.33 7.76 -7.38
C ALA A 130 -9.14 7.16 -8.15
N LEU A 131 -8.24 6.44 -7.48
CA LEU A 131 -7.10 5.77 -8.10
C LEU A 131 -7.53 4.51 -8.87
N ILE A 132 -8.36 3.68 -8.26
CA ILE A 132 -8.83 2.39 -8.77
C ILE A 132 -9.69 2.60 -10.03
N HIS A 133 -10.58 3.58 -10.03
CA HIS A 133 -11.46 3.84 -11.17
C HIS A 133 -10.73 4.30 -12.44
N ARG A 134 -9.47 4.73 -12.34
CA ARG A 134 -8.63 5.00 -13.53
C ARG A 134 -8.30 3.75 -14.34
N VAL A 135 -8.36 2.57 -13.73
CA VAL A 135 -8.07 1.29 -14.37
C VAL A 135 -9.33 0.44 -14.58
N ALA A 136 -10.52 0.98 -14.30
CA ALA A 136 -11.79 0.29 -14.44
C ALA A 136 -12.03 -0.29 -15.85
N TYR A 137 -11.48 0.33 -16.89
CA TYR A 137 -11.58 -0.14 -18.27
C TYR A 137 -10.94 -1.51 -18.53
N LEU A 138 -10.09 -2.01 -17.62
CA LEU A 138 -9.49 -3.35 -17.70
C LEU A 138 -10.45 -4.45 -17.21
N PHE A 139 -11.47 -4.08 -16.47
CA PHE A 139 -12.38 -5.00 -15.82
C PHE A 139 -13.71 -5.09 -16.56
N ARG A 140 -14.45 -6.16 -16.31
CA ARG A 140 -15.79 -6.35 -16.82
C ARG A 140 -16.72 -5.29 -16.21
N PRO A 141 -17.71 -4.77 -16.97
CA PRO A 141 -18.58 -3.69 -16.48
C PRO A 141 -19.40 -4.05 -15.22
N GLU A 142 -19.70 -5.33 -15.04
CA GLU A 142 -20.48 -5.86 -13.91
C GLU A 142 -19.64 -6.05 -12.63
N THR A 143 -18.33 -5.82 -12.68
CA THR A 143 -17.44 -6.00 -11.53
C THR A 143 -17.67 -4.92 -10.50
N ASP A 144 -17.94 -5.31 -9.25
CA ASP A 144 -17.83 -4.43 -8.10
C ASP A 144 -16.33 -4.19 -7.81
N LEU A 145 -15.80 -3.17 -8.47
CA LEU A 145 -14.36 -2.89 -8.46
C LEU A 145 -13.86 -2.42 -7.09
N ASP A 146 -14.67 -1.69 -6.36
CA ASP A 146 -14.29 -1.21 -5.02
C ASP A 146 -14.18 -2.39 -4.04
N MET A 147 -15.14 -3.32 -4.07
CA MET A 147 -15.09 -4.53 -3.23
C MET A 147 -13.93 -5.44 -3.64
N LEU A 148 -13.71 -5.63 -4.94
CA LEU A 148 -12.60 -6.46 -5.45
C LEU A 148 -11.24 -5.89 -5.02
N MET A 149 -11.03 -4.59 -5.18
CA MET A 149 -9.77 -3.95 -4.78
C MET A 149 -9.59 -3.90 -3.27
N HIS A 150 -10.68 -3.76 -2.51
CA HIS A 150 -10.63 -3.91 -1.06
C HIS A 150 -10.14 -5.29 -0.66
N GLN A 151 -10.65 -6.35 -1.29
CA GLN A 151 -10.19 -7.73 -1.04
C GLN A 151 -8.71 -7.92 -1.41
N VAL A 152 -8.24 -7.35 -2.54
CA VAL A 152 -6.82 -7.35 -2.92
C VAL A 152 -5.98 -6.71 -1.82
N PHE A 153 -6.39 -5.54 -1.37
CA PHE A 153 -5.67 -4.75 -0.38
C PHE A 153 -5.59 -5.45 0.98
N GLU A 154 -6.71 -5.96 1.49
CA GLU A 154 -6.75 -6.72 2.76
C GLU A 154 -5.87 -7.98 2.69
N THR A 155 -5.94 -8.71 1.58
CA THR A 155 -5.12 -9.90 1.38
C THR A 155 -3.62 -9.56 1.36
N MET A 156 -3.26 -8.48 0.67
CA MET A 156 -1.88 -7.98 0.62
C MET A 156 -1.37 -7.59 2.01
N LEU A 157 -2.17 -6.87 2.80
CA LEU A 157 -1.80 -6.48 4.17
C LEU A 157 -1.67 -7.69 5.09
N ALA A 158 -2.53 -8.69 4.94
CA ALA A 158 -2.44 -9.93 5.72
C ALA A 158 -1.10 -10.65 5.46
N PHE A 159 -0.68 -10.79 4.20
CA PHE A 159 0.61 -11.37 3.86
C PHE A 159 1.78 -10.52 4.34
N ALA A 160 1.71 -9.20 4.18
CA ALA A 160 2.73 -8.30 4.70
C ALA A 160 2.90 -8.43 6.22
N ALA A 161 1.79 -8.59 6.96
CA ALA A 161 1.83 -8.82 8.40
C ALA A 161 2.59 -10.11 8.77
N HIS A 162 2.34 -11.21 8.05
CA HIS A 162 3.07 -12.48 8.26
C HIS A 162 4.57 -12.35 7.97
N VAL A 163 4.94 -11.63 6.91
CA VAL A 163 6.36 -11.37 6.61
C VAL A 163 7.00 -10.50 7.70
N MET A 164 6.31 -9.44 8.16
CA MET A 164 6.83 -8.56 9.21
C MET A 164 6.93 -9.26 10.58
N ALA A 165 6.05 -10.22 10.86
CA ALA A 165 6.08 -11.06 12.06
C ALA A 165 7.19 -12.13 12.01
N GLY A 166 7.68 -12.47 10.82
CA GLY A 166 8.64 -13.55 10.61
C GLY A 166 8.01 -14.95 10.44
N ASP A 167 6.69 -15.00 10.28
CA ASP A 167 5.94 -16.24 10.01
C ASP A 167 6.10 -16.70 8.55
N MET A 168 6.41 -15.75 7.66
CA MET A 168 6.72 -16.00 6.25
C MET A 168 8.06 -15.36 5.89
N GLU A 169 8.85 -16.07 5.09
CA GLU A 169 10.10 -15.53 4.56
C GLU A 169 9.81 -14.52 3.43
N ASN A 170 10.60 -13.45 3.37
CA ASN A 170 10.57 -12.50 2.24
C ASN A 170 11.50 -13.02 1.13
N ASN A 171 10.98 -13.88 0.26
CA ASN A 171 11.71 -14.48 -0.85
C ASN A 171 10.80 -14.62 -2.11
N ASP A 172 11.39 -15.06 -3.21
CA ASP A 172 10.69 -15.19 -4.50
C ASP A 172 9.52 -16.18 -4.42
N LEU A 173 9.66 -17.28 -3.69
CA LEU A 173 8.59 -18.27 -3.50
C LEU A 173 7.37 -17.66 -2.78
N THR A 174 7.59 -16.85 -1.78
CA THR A 174 6.53 -16.12 -1.08
C THR A 174 5.89 -15.09 -2.02
N THR A 175 6.68 -14.37 -2.81
CA THR A 175 6.19 -13.43 -3.80
C THR A 175 5.28 -14.11 -4.83
N GLU A 176 5.67 -15.25 -5.34
CA GLU A 176 4.86 -16.04 -6.28
C GLU A 176 3.56 -16.55 -5.64
N ARG A 177 3.64 -17.13 -4.45
CA ARG A 177 2.47 -17.69 -3.74
C ARG A 177 1.44 -16.62 -3.40
N THR A 178 1.88 -15.47 -2.95
CA THR A 178 0.99 -14.34 -2.65
C THR A 178 0.36 -13.77 -3.91
N PHE A 179 1.11 -13.72 -5.01
CA PHE A 179 0.56 -13.38 -6.32
C PHE A 179 -0.53 -14.36 -6.76
N GLU A 180 -0.24 -15.67 -6.75
CA GLU A 180 -1.23 -16.68 -7.16
C GLU A 180 -2.53 -16.58 -6.37
N GLN A 181 -2.43 -16.36 -5.07
CA GLN A 181 -3.59 -16.18 -4.21
C GLN A 181 -4.43 -14.97 -4.65
N ILE A 182 -3.79 -13.81 -4.87
CA ILE A 182 -4.47 -12.58 -5.30
C ILE A 182 -4.99 -12.73 -6.74
N TYR A 183 -4.16 -13.26 -7.65
CA TYR A 183 -4.52 -13.42 -9.04
C TYR A 183 -5.71 -14.36 -9.24
N SER A 184 -5.84 -15.41 -8.42
CA SER A 184 -6.92 -16.39 -8.51
C SER A 184 -8.32 -15.77 -8.35
N PHE A 185 -8.47 -14.72 -7.55
CA PHE A 185 -9.75 -14.06 -7.38
C PHE A 185 -9.92 -12.77 -8.23
N ILE A 186 -8.82 -12.15 -8.69
CA ILE A 186 -8.94 -10.97 -9.56
C ILE A 186 -9.08 -11.34 -11.05
N ALA A 187 -8.43 -12.42 -11.50
CA ALA A 187 -8.39 -12.84 -12.90
C ALA A 187 -9.76 -13.02 -13.55
N PRO A 188 -10.78 -13.62 -12.88
CA PRO A 188 -12.11 -13.79 -13.46
C PRO A 188 -12.83 -12.48 -13.80
N HIS A 189 -12.38 -11.37 -13.23
CA HIS A 189 -12.99 -10.05 -13.40
C HIS A 189 -12.37 -9.23 -14.53
N PHE A 190 -11.22 -9.63 -15.08
CA PHE A 190 -10.66 -8.97 -16.25
C PHE A 190 -11.53 -9.14 -17.49
N ARG A 191 -11.45 -8.21 -18.43
CA ARG A 191 -12.05 -8.36 -19.75
C ARG A 191 -11.42 -9.51 -20.51
N ALA A 192 -12.24 -10.24 -21.26
CA ALA A 192 -11.82 -11.45 -21.99
C ALA A 192 -10.66 -11.19 -22.96
N GLU A 193 -10.65 -10.01 -23.60
CA GLU A 193 -9.62 -9.62 -24.55
C GLU A 193 -8.20 -9.59 -23.95
N LEU A 194 -8.10 -9.37 -22.63
CA LEU A 194 -6.83 -9.37 -21.92
C LEU A 194 -6.33 -10.78 -21.59
N THR A 195 -7.27 -11.70 -21.33
CA THR A 195 -6.95 -13.05 -20.84
C THR A 195 -6.90 -14.10 -21.95
N GLU A 196 -7.63 -13.90 -23.05
CA GLU A 196 -7.73 -14.87 -24.17
C GLU A 196 -6.62 -14.69 -25.23
N GLY A 197 -5.89 -13.57 -25.22
CA GLY A 197 -4.79 -13.30 -26.15
C GLY A 197 -3.58 -14.23 -26.02
N ALA A 198 -3.47 -14.98 -24.92
CA ALA A 198 -2.38 -15.92 -24.65
C ALA A 198 -2.63 -17.34 -25.22
N GLY A 199 -3.81 -17.63 -25.79
CA GLY A 199 -4.21 -18.97 -26.22
C GLY A 199 -4.13 -19.26 -27.73
N LYS A 200 -3.79 -18.30 -28.57
CA LYS A 200 -3.84 -18.47 -30.04
C LYS A 200 -2.52 -18.79 -30.73
N GLU A 201 -1.42 -18.89 -30.02
CA GLU A 201 -0.12 -19.26 -30.63
C GLU A 201 0.30 -20.74 -30.47
N THR A 202 -0.53 -21.60 -29.86
CA THR A 202 -0.15 -23.02 -29.66
C THR A 202 -1.06 -24.02 -30.40
N ALA A 203 -1.76 -23.62 -31.47
CA ALA A 203 -2.60 -24.51 -32.26
C ALA A 203 -2.32 -24.36 -33.77
N VAL A 204 -1.04 -24.37 -34.19
CA VAL A 204 -0.61 -24.68 -35.56
C VAL A 204 0.76 -25.37 -35.48
N LEU A 205 0.73 -26.67 -35.31
CA LEU A 205 1.60 -27.66 -35.97
C LEU A 205 1.12 -29.06 -35.64
#